data_3e8a03fd65dc37dbf8ce49516537985f
#
_entry.id   3e8a03fd65dc37dbf8ce49516537985f
#
_cell.length_a   1.000
_cell.length_b   1.000
_cell.length_c   1.000
_cell.angle_alpha   90.00
_cell.angle_beta   90.00
_cell.angle_gamma   90.00
#
_symmetry.space_group_name_H-M   'P 1'
#
loop_
_entity.id
_entity.type
_entity.pdbx_description
1 polymer ?
#
loop_
_entity_poly.entity_id
_entity_poly.type
_entity_poly.pdbx_seq_one_letter_code
_entity_poly.pdbx_strand_id
1 'polypeptide(L)'
;MDYQAPLRDMRFVLHELFDVGAHCELLGNGIDRELIDGVLEEGARYTGQVVAPLNRNSDEEGAKLKDGVVTTPTGFREAYRQYSENGWASMTGPTEYGGQGFPQMVSACFHEMLMAASLSFRVYSGMTEGAVLALYKHGDEALRRDYLAKLVSGEWAGTMCLTEPQAGTDLALLRTRAEAQADGSYAISGSKIFISGGEQDLTENIVHLVLARLADAPAGVKGISLFLVPKFVANPDGSLGERNSLGCGAIEHKMGIKGASTCVMNFDGARGWLLGQANQGLACMFTMMNDARFQVGLQGLGIAERAFQGALGYARERLQSRALVGPQAPDKAADPIIVHPDVRRMLLTQKTLVEGCRMLAACCARQLDLEHGHPDADGRRAATRRAALLIPIVKAFLTDVGQEVASLGVQVYGGHGFIREWGMEQLMRDSRITQIYEGTNGIQALDLVRRKLLGDQGGELLALQGELAAASEALQGRAALAPLVEPVLQRLEEWRQLTGQVLEACARDPQEIGATSVDFLQYSAYVLLAALWLQAAARAQEALDGGSGEGDFYRAKLRSADFYLRRILPRASMHREALLGGADCLMALPEEHFSF
;
A
#
# COMPACT_ATOMS: atom_id res chain seq x y z
N MET A 1 2.78 -22.81 -5.88
CA MET A 1 2.55 -21.64 -6.77
C MET A 1 3.87 -20.92 -6.96
N ASP A 2 4.43 -20.98 -8.16
CA ASP A 2 5.65 -20.26 -8.48
C ASP A 2 5.29 -18.79 -8.76
N TYR A 3 6.03 -17.86 -8.18
CA TYR A 3 5.85 -16.44 -8.42
C TYR A 3 6.83 -15.96 -9.49
N GLN A 4 6.32 -15.18 -10.43
CA GLN A 4 7.13 -14.50 -11.44
C GLN A 4 6.73 -13.02 -11.48
N ALA A 5 7.70 -12.12 -11.31
CA ALA A 5 7.41 -10.71 -11.39
C ALA A 5 6.84 -10.31 -12.78
N PRO A 6 5.77 -9.50 -12.84
CA PRO A 6 5.15 -9.10 -14.11
C PRO A 6 5.94 -7.97 -14.80
N LEU A 7 7.24 -8.21 -15.06
CA LEU A 7 8.19 -7.21 -15.54
C LEU A 7 7.72 -6.46 -16.79
N ARG A 8 7.10 -7.17 -17.75
CA ARG A 8 6.64 -6.52 -18.98
C ARG A 8 5.55 -5.49 -18.71
N ASP A 9 4.64 -5.78 -17.78
CA ASP A 9 3.59 -4.85 -17.38
C ASP A 9 4.14 -3.68 -16.57
N MET A 10 5.07 -3.94 -15.65
CA MET A 10 5.75 -2.89 -14.89
C MET A 10 6.52 -1.94 -15.80
N ARG A 11 7.24 -2.46 -16.79
CA ARG A 11 7.92 -1.64 -17.81
C ARG A 11 6.94 -0.82 -18.65
N PHE A 12 5.80 -1.38 -19.02
CA PHE A 12 4.74 -0.64 -19.71
C PHE A 12 4.27 0.56 -18.87
N VAL A 13 3.98 0.33 -17.59
CA VAL A 13 3.52 1.40 -16.69
C VAL A 13 4.60 2.47 -16.50
N LEU A 14 5.84 2.07 -16.25
CA LEU A 14 6.92 3.03 -15.97
C LEU A 14 7.35 3.78 -17.23
N HIS A 15 7.68 3.08 -18.31
CA HIS A 15 8.32 3.67 -19.48
C HIS A 15 7.34 4.19 -20.53
N GLU A 16 6.22 3.50 -20.74
CA GLU A 16 5.31 3.81 -21.84
C GLU A 16 4.12 4.66 -21.39
N LEU A 17 3.56 4.39 -20.19
CA LEU A 17 2.42 5.12 -19.66
C LEU A 17 2.84 6.43 -18.98
N PHE A 18 3.84 6.38 -18.09
CA PHE A 18 4.22 7.53 -17.25
C PHE A 18 5.56 8.17 -17.58
N ASP A 19 6.31 7.64 -18.56
CA ASP A 19 7.61 8.17 -18.98
C ASP A 19 8.55 8.45 -17.79
N VAL A 20 8.92 7.37 -17.10
CA VAL A 20 9.78 7.47 -15.91
C VAL A 20 11.15 8.09 -16.22
N GLY A 21 11.63 8.03 -17.47
CA GLY A 21 12.86 8.70 -17.90
C GLY A 21 12.75 10.21 -17.77
N ALA A 22 11.72 10.82 -18.39
CA ALA A 22 11.46 12.26 -18.25
C ALA A 22 11.17 12.66 -16.79
N HIS A 23 10.57 11.76 -16.00
CA HIS A 23 10.36 11.98 -14.58
C HIS A 23 11.69 12.03 -13.80
N CYS A 24 12.63 11.11 -14.05
CA CYS A 24 13.96 11.12 -13.44
C CYS A 24 14.78 12.34 -13.84
N GLU A 25 14.68 12.78 -15.10
CA GLU A 25 15.30 14.02 -15.57
C GLU A 25 14.78 15.24 -14.81
N LEU A 26 13.45 15.32 -14.59
CA LEU A 26 12.83 16.40 -13.82
C LEU A 26 13.31 16.41 -12.36
N LEU A 27 13.48 15.23 -11.76
CA LEU A 27 14.01 15.08 -10.38
C LEU A 27 15.50 15.35 -10.29
N GLY A 28 16.26 15.31 -11.40
CA GLY A 28 17.69 15.51 -11.43
C GLY A 28 18.50 14.45 -10.70
N ASN A 29 17.98 13.22 -10.58
CA ASN A 29 18.60 12.14 -9.81
C ASN A 29 19.61 11.29 -10.59
N GLY A 30 19.76 11.51 -11.91
CA GLY A 30 20.72 10.80 -12.76
C GLY A 30 20.40 9.33 -13.02
N ILE A 31 19.20 8.86 -12.69
CA ILE A 31 18.75 7.48 -12.90
C ILE A 31 18.19 7.34 -14.29
N ASP A 32 18.78 6.47 -15.10
CA ASP A 32 18.37 6.21 -16.47
C ASP A 32 17.53 4.94 -16.62
N ARG A 33 17.03 4.70 -17.83
CA ARG A 33 16.19 3.56 -18.15
C ARG A 33 16.92 2.22 -17.97
N GLU A 34 18.19 2.13 -18.33
CA GLU A 34 18.97 0.90 -18.25
C GLU A 34 19.13 0.47 -16.79
N LEU A 35 19.43 1.42 -15.91
CA LEU A 35 19.55 1.19 -14.48
C LEU A 35 18.20 0.77 -13.87
N ILE A 36 17.08 1.41 -14.27
CA ILE A 36 15.73 1.02 -13.82
C ILE A 36 15.43 -0.42 -14.22
N ASP A 37 15.66 -0.78 -15.48
CA ASP A 37 15.41 -2.14 -15.98
C ASP A 37 16.28 -3.18 -15.27
N GLY A 38 17.54 -2.87 -15.01
CA GLY A 38 18.46 -3.71 -14.24
C GLY A 38 17.96 -3.97 -12.81
N VAL A 39 17.52 -2.91 -12.13
CA VAL A 39 16.95 -3.01 -10.76
C VAL A 39 15.68 -3.84 -10.74
N LEU A 40 14.80 -3.69 -11.72
CA LEU A 40 13.58 -4.51 -11.83
C LEU A 40 13.91 -6.00 -12.05
N GLU A 41 14.89 -6.32 -12.88
CA GLU A 41 15.32 -7.71 -13.14
C GLU A 41 15.96 -8.36 -11.91
N GLU A 42 16.86 -7.64 -11.23
CA GLU A 42 17.45 -8.11 -9.97
C GLU A 42 16.41 -8.26 -8.86
N GLY A 43 15.48 -7.30 -8.74
CA GLY A 43 14.36 -7.37 -7.83
C GLY A 43 13.46 -8.59 -8.09
N ALA A 44 13.17 -8.88 -9.35
CA ALA A 44 12.41 -10.07 -9.76
C ALA A 44 13.14 -11.37 -9.38
N ARG A 45 14.47 -11.41 -9.57
CA ARG A 45 15.29 -12.57 -9.20
C ARG A 45 15.31 -12.76 -7.69
N TYR A 46 15.60 -11.72 -6.93
CA TYR A 46 15.62 -11.77 -5.47
C TYR A 46 14.27 -12.20 -4.89
N THR A 47 13.17 -11.57 -5.31
CA THR A 47 11.84 -11.86 -4.80
C THR A 47 11.36 -13.26 -5.20
N GLY A 48 11.61 -13.68 -6.43
CA GLY A 48 11.19 -14.99 -6.93
C GLY A 48 12.00 -16.15 -6.36
N GLN A 49 13.33 -16.00 -6.23
CA GLN A 49 14.21 -17.10 -5.86
C GLN A 49 14.54 -17.17 -4.37
N VAL A 50 14.56 -16.02 -3.67
CA VAL A 50 14.94 -15.95 -2.25
C VAL A 50 13.72 -15.83 -1.35
N VAL A 51 12.79 -14.90 -1.65
CA VAL A 51 11.67 -14.57 -0.75
C VAL A 51 10.44 -15.45 -0.97
N ALA A 52 10.02 -15.66 -2.22
CA ALA A 52 8.79 -16.42 -2.52
C ALA A 52 8.79 -17.85 -1.97
N PRO A 53 9.92 -18.61 -1.95
CA PRO A 53 9.97 -19.92 -1.33
C PRO A 53 9.66 -19.92 0.16
N LEU A 54 9.88 -18.80 0.86
CA LEU A 54 9.68 -18.67 2.31
C LEU A 54 8.21 -18.42 2.69
N ASN A 55 7.35 -18.06 1.74
CA ASN A 55 5.99 -17.61 2.04
C ASN A 55 5.16 -18.68 2.76
N ARG A 56 5.16 -19.91 2.25
CA ARG A 56 4.41 -21.01 2.86
C ARG A 56 4.97 -21.38 4.24
N ASN A 57 6.29 -21.55 4.33
CA ASN A 57 6.96 -21.87 5.57
C ASN A 57 6.68 -20.84 6.66
N SER A 58 6.63 -19.56 6.29
CA SER A 58 6.34 -18.47 7.22
C SER A 58 4.94 -18.54 7.85
N ASP A 59 3.95 -19.05 7.12
CA ASP A 59 2.59 -19.26 7.65
C ASP A 59 2.51 -20.53 8.53
N GLU A 60 3.26 -21.57 8.18
CA GLU A 60 3.27 -22.84 8.92
C GLU A 60 4.03 -22.74 10.25
N GLU A 61 5.22 -22.14 10.24
CA GLU A 61 6.05 -21.97 11.44
C GLU A 61 5.58 -20.81 12.33
N GLY A 62 5.24 -19.68 11.73
CA GLY A 62 4.97 -18.41 12.40
C GLY A 62 6.18 -17.85 13.15
N ALA A 63 6.08 -16.59 13.58
CA ALA A 63 7.01 -15.99 14.53
C ALA A 63 6.76 -16.56 15.94
N LYS A 64 7.82 -16.74 16.73
CA LYS A 64 7.73 -17.34 18.07
C LYS A 64 8.39 -16.45 19.11
N LEU A 65 7.69 -16.20 20.21
CA LEU A 65 8.23 -15.49 21.37
C LEU A 65 8.65 -16.49 22.44
N LYS A 66 9.90 -16.37 22.88
CA LYS A 66 10.43 -17.11 24.05
C LYS A 66 11.37 -16.21 24.85
N ASP A 67 11.14 -16.11 26.14
CA ASP A 67 11.98 -15.34 27.09
C ASP A 67 12.21 -13.87 26.64
N GLY A 68 11.15 -13.24 26.09
CA GLY A 68 11.19 -11.85 25.60
C GLY A 68 11.87 -11.64 24.24
N VAL A 69 12.33 -12.71 23.58
CA VAL A 69 12.98 -12.69 22.26
C VAL A 69 12.07 -13.32 21.22
N VAL A 70 11.90 -12.65 20.10
CA VAL A 70 11.17 -13.20 18.95
C VAL A 70 12.14 -13.87 17.98
N THR A 71 11.84 -15.11 17.61
CA THR A 71 12.50 -15.84 16.53
C THR A 71 11.59 -15.78 15.30
N THR A 72 12.13 -15.33 14.18
CA THR A 72 11.45 -15.32 12.89
C THR A 72 11.47 -16.71 12.22
N PRO A 73 10.59 -16.99 11.23
CA PRO A 73 10.59 -18.26 10.52
C PRO A 73 11.93 -18.58 9.85
N THR A 74 12.19 -19.88 9.70
CA THR A 74 13.40 -20.39 9.04
C THR A 74 13.61 -19.76 7.67
N GLY A 75 14.82 -19.27 7.42
CA GLY A 75 15.23 -18.62 6.18
C GLY A 75 15.05 -17.09 6.17
N PHE A 76 14.26 -16.50 7.06
CA PHE A 76 14.05 -15.05 7.10
C PHE A 76 15.32 -14.26 7.39
N ARG A 77 16.16 -14.72 8.33
CA ARG A 77 17.42 -14.03 8.66
C ARG A 77 18.36 -13.94 7.46
N GLU A 78 18.52 -15.04 6.73
CA GLU A 78 19.39 -15.09 5.56
C GLU A 78 18.80 -14.23 4.41
N ALA A 79 17.49 -14.32 4.17
CA ALA A 79 16.85 -13.46 3.18
C ALA A 79 16.96 -11.98 3.54
N TYR A 80 16.81 -11.60 4.82
CA TYR A 80 16.95 -10.22 5.27
C TYR A 80 18.40 -9.72 5.15
N ARG A 81 19.39 -10.56 5.47
CA ARG A 81 20.79 -10.24 5.26
C ARG A 81 21.06 -9.90 3.78
N GLN A 82 20.58 -10.74 2.86
CA GLN A 82 20.69 -10.47 1.42
C GLN A 82 19.92 -9.20 1.00
N TYR A 83 18.75 -8.92 1.62
CA TYR A 83 17.98 -7.69 1.40
C TYR A 83 18.82 -6.44 1.71
N SER A 84 19.50 -6.44 2.85
CA SER A 84 20.34 -5.31 3.27
C SER A 84 21.64 -5.24 2.47
N GLU A 85 22.38 -6.34 2.32
CA GLU A 85 23.68 -6.37 1.62
C GLU A 85 23.56 -6.03 0.12
N ASN A 86 22.46 -6.37 -0.52
CA ASN A 86 22.19 -6.02 -1.93
C ASN A 86 21.59 -4.61 -2.10
N GLY A 87 21.46 -3.84 -1.02
CA GLY A 87 21.04 -2.45 -1.06
C GLY A 87 19.52 -2.23 -1.21
N TRP A 88 18.69 -3.28 -1.09
CA TRP A 88 17.24 -3.10 -1.19
C TRP A 88 16.65 -2.23 -0.09
N ALA A 89 17.23 -2.29 1.12
CA ALA A 89 16.84 -1.44 2.24
C ALA A 89 17.08 0.05 1.98
N SER A 90 18.14 0.38 1.24
CA SER A 90 18.61 1.76 0.99
C SER A 90 18.04 2.39 -0.27
N MET A 91 17.18 1.68 -1.02
CA MET A 91 16.74 2.04 -2.37
C MET A 91 16.23 3.49 -2.49
N THR A 92 15.32 3.91 -1.60
CA THR A 92 14.75 5.27 -1.60
C THR A 92 15.35 6.19 -0.55
N GLY A 93 16.34 5.71 0.21
CA GLY A 93 16.97 6.47 1.28
C GLY A 93 17.74 7.69 0.79
N PRO A 94 17.93 8.71 1.67
CA PRO A 94 18.70 9.90 1.34
C PRO A 94 20.17 9.56 1.08
N THR A 95 20.72 10.09 -0.02
CA THR A 95 22.06 9.74 -0.52
C THR A 95 23.19 10.13 0.43
N GLU A 96 23.03 11.22 1.17
CA GLU A 96 23.99 11.67 2.18
C GLU A 96 24.11 10.73 3.39
N TYR A 97 23.18 9.78 3.55
CA TYR A 97 23.22 8.73 4.59
C TYR A 97 23.37 7.32 4.00
N GLY A 98 23.86 7.21 2.76
CA GLY A 98 24.11 5.93 2.10
C GLY A 98 22.90 5.34 1.36
N GLY A 99 21.84 6.13 1.18
CA GLY A 99 20.70 5.76 0.33
C GLY A 99 21.03 5.87 -1.15
N GLN A 100 20.20 5.25 -1.98
CA GLN A 100 20.42 5.23 -3.44
C GLN A 100 19.56 6.27 -4.19
N GLY A 101 18.58 6.90 -3.54
CA GLY A 101 17.77 7.97 -4.11
C GLY A 101 16.89 7.55 -5.29
N PHE A 102 16.54 6.27 -5.40
CA PHE A 102 15.57 5.82 -6.42
C PHE A 102 14.20 6.44 -6.20
N PRO A 103 13.48 6.78 -7.29
CA PRO A 103 12.14 7.32 -7.18
C PRO A 103 11.15 6.27 -6.65
N GLN A 104 10.12 6.74 -5.94
CA GLN A 104 9.03 5.91 -5.42
C GLN A 104 8.30 5.13 -6.52
N MET A 105 8.24 5.66 -7.75
CA MET A 105 7.69 4.95 -8.89
C MET A 105 8.41 3.63 -9.16
N VAL A 106 9.73 3.59 -9.05
CA VAL A 106 10.54 2.38 -9.27
C VAL A 106 10.47 1.47 -8.05
N SER A 107 10.60 2.03 -6.84
CA SER A 107 10.52 1.25 -5.60
C SER A 107 9.15 0.62 -5.39
N ALA A 108 8.05 1.25 -5.83
CA ALA A 108 6.71 0.68 -5.76
C ALA A 108 6.60 -0.64 -6.54
N CYS A 109 7.26 -0.75 -7.71
CA CYS A 109 7.32 -2.01 -8.45
C CYS A 109 8.08 -3.10 -7.67
N PHE A 110 9.23 -2.77 -7.09
CA PHE A 110 9.98 -3.71 -6.25
C PHE A 110 9.18 -4.13 -5.00
N HIS A 111 8.51 -3.18 -4.35
CA HIS A 111 7.66 -3.48 -3.19
C HIS A 111 6.46 -4.35 -3.56
N GLU A 112 5.82 -4.12 -4.71
CA GLU A 112 4.79 -5.03 -5.22
C GLU A 112 5.32 -6.45 -5.37
N MET A 113 6.51 -6.63 -5.99
CA MET A 113 7.16 -7.93 -6.12
C MET A 113 7.42 -8.58 -4.76
N LEU A 114 7.93 -7.81 -3.80
CA LEU A 114 8.28 -8.31 -2.47
C LEU A 114 7.03 -8.74 -1.68
N MET A 115 5.96 -7.96 -1.78
CA MET A 115 4.67 -8.25 -1.13
C MET A 115 3.98 -9.46 -1.78
N ALA A 116 4.08 -9.61 -3.10
CA ALA A 116 3.60 -10.79 -3.82
C ALA A 116 4.41 -12.04 -3.46
N ALA A 117 5.70 -11.91 -3.23
CA ALA A 117 6.58 -13.00 -2.81
C ALA A 117 6.27 -13.46 -1.39
N SER A 118 6.26 -12.54 -0.40
CA SER A 118 5.89 -12.83 0.99
C SER A 118 5.53 -11.54 1.75
N LEU A 119 4.25 -11.35 2.04
CA LEU A 119 3.81 -10.22 2.84
C LEU A 119 4.38 -10.26 4.26
N SER A 120 4.46 -11.43 4.89
CA SER A 120 5.04 -11.60 6.22
C SER A 120 6.49 -11.11 6.31
N PHE A 121 7.29 -11.37 5.28
CA PHE A 121 8.67 -10.90 5.20
C PHE A 121 8.74 -9.38 5.05
N ARG A 122 7.92 -8.80 4.15
CA ARG A 122 7.92 -7.37 3.87
C ARG A 122 7.52 -6.51 5.08
N VAL A 123 6.68 -7.02 5.99
CA VAL A 123 6.28 -6.28 7.20
C VAL A 123 7.48 -5.82 8.03
N TYR A 124 8.55 -6.61 8.10
CA TYR A 124 9.75 -6.26 8.87
C TYR A 124 10.54 -5.09 8.27
N SER A 125 10.71 -5.06 6.95
CA SER A 125 11.46 -4.00 6.28
C SER A 125 10.64 -2.71 6.08
N GLY A 126 9.31 -2.83 5.91
CA GLY A 126 8.44 -1.71 5.55
C GLY A 126 8.35 -0.60 6.58
N MET A 127 8.40 -0.95 7.86
CA MET A 127 8.35 0.08 8.92
C MET A 127 9.64 0.89 8.99
N THR A 128 10.77 0.32 8.60
CA THR A 128 12.07 1.00 8.62
C THR A 128 12.12 2.17 7.64
N GLU A 129 11.56 2.02 6.44
CA GLU A 129 11.52 3.10 5.44
C GLU A 129 10.77 4.34 5.96
N GLY A 130 9.60 4.13 6.57
CA GLY A 130 8.85 5.21 7.19
C GLY A 130 9.58 5.85 8.38
N ALA A 131 10.32 5.06 9.18
CA ALA A 131 11.14 5.56 10.27
C ALA A 131 12.33 6.40 9.76
N VAL A 132 12.99 5.96 8.69
CA VAL A 132 14.04 6.74 7.98
C VAL A 132 13.48 8.09 7.56
N LEU A 133 12.33 8.12 6.90
CA LEU A 133 11.71 9.33 6.40
C LEU A 133 11.34 10.31 7.54
N ALA A 134 10.76 9.79 8.64
CA ALA A 134 10.41 10.59 9.80
C ALA A 134 11.64 11.16 10.51
N LEU A 135 12.70 10.35 10.69
CA LEU A 135 13.94 10.77 11.32
C LEU A 135 14.71 11.78 10.44
N TYR A 136 14.78 11.55 9.14
CA TYR A 136 15.41 12.46 8.19
C TYR A 136 14.75 13.85 8.22
N LYS A 137 13.41 13.89 8.22
CA LYS A 137 12.64 15.15 8.15
C LYS A 137 12.58 15.90 9.47
N HIS A 138 12.46 15.19 10.59
CA HIS A 138 12.14 15.77 11.89
C HIS A 138 13.23 15.60 12.96
N GLY A 139 14.22 14.74 12.75
CA GLY A 139 15.33 14.52 13.67
C GLY A 139 16.26 15.73 13.73
N ASP A 140 16.82 15.97 14.90
CA ASP A 140 17.96 16.88 15.04
C ASP A 140 19.25 16.25 14.46
N GLU A 141 20.32 17.01 14.43
CA GLU A 141 21.60 16.56 13.84
C GLU A 141 22.19 15.37 14.59
N ALA A 142 22.05 15.32 15.91
CA ALA A 142 22.57 14.22 16.73
C ALA A 142 21.83 12.92 16.44
N LEU A 143 20.49 12.94 16.44
CA LEU A 143 19.68 11.77 16.14
C LEU A 143 19.89 11.25 14.72
N ARG A 144 20.02 12.16 13.74
CA ARG A 144 20.32 11.76 12.34
C ARG A 144 21.68 11.10 12.24
N ARG A 145 22.73 11.71 12.84
CA ARG A 145 24.10 11.18 12.85
C ARG A 145 24.17 9.78 13.46
N ASP A 146 23.50 9.58 14.61
CA ASP A 146 23.66 8.37 15.43
C ASP A 146 22.81 7.18 14.94
N TYR A 147 21.69 7.43 14.21
CA TYR A 147 20.73 6.38 13.87
C TYR A 147 20.45 6.23 12.36
N LEU A 148 20.55 7.33 11.58
CA LEU A 148 19.94 7.32 10.24
C LEU A 148 20.68 6.42 9.25
N ALA A 149 22.01 6.44 9.22
CA ALA A 149 22.79 5.61 8.30
C ALA A 149 22.55 4.11 8.54
N LYS A 150 22.44 3.68 9.80
CA LYS A 150 22.15 2.29 10.17
C LYS A 150 20.74 1.84 9.81
N LEU A 151 19.77 2.74 9.89
CA LEU A 151 18.39 2.48 9.43
C LEU A 151 18.33 2.42 7.90
N VAL A 152 19.01 3.32 7.20
CA VAL A 152 19.06 3.36 5.73
C VAL A 152 19.71 2.08 5.17
N SER A 153 20.81 1.61 5.77
CA SER A 153 21.47 0.37 5.34
C SER A 153 20.67 -0.90 5.63
N GLY A 154 19.67 -0.83 6.53
CA GLY A 154 18.93 -1.98 7.02
C GLY A 154 19.67 -2.80 8.09
N GLU A 155 20.84 -2.35 8.59
CA GLU A 155 21.50 -2.97 9.74
C GLU A 155 20.63 -2.87 11.00
N TRP A 156 19.91 -1.76 11.15
CA TRP A 156 18.93 -1.56 12.22
C TRP A 156 17.52 -1.41 11.63
N ALA A 157 16.53 -1.89 12.38
CA ALA A 157 15.13 -1.76 12.00
C ALA A 157 14.45 -0.58 12.68
N GLY A 158 13.44 -0.01 12.02
CA GLY A 158 12.55 0.98 12.58
C GLY A 158 11.15 0.41 12.84
N THR A 159 10.45 0.92 13.84
CA THR A 159 9.05 0.55 14.11
C THR A 159 8.21 1.76 14.46
N MET A 160 6.89 1.62 14.33
CA MET A 160 5.89 2.63 14.64
C MET A 160 5.05 2.20 15.85
N CYS A 161 5.17 2.92 16.98
CA CYS A 161 4.54 2.58 18.25
C CYS A 161 3.46 3.62 18.64
N LEU A 162 2.25 3.47 18.07
CA LEU A 162 1.12 4.37 18.29
C LEU A 162 0.10 3.77 19.25
N THR A 163 -0.45 2.61 18.84
CA THR A 163 -1.67 2.01 19.38
C THR A 163 -1.49 1.52 20.82
N GLU A 164 -2.49 1.80 21.64
CA GLU A 164 -2.64 1.25 22.99
C GLU A 164 -3.98 0.50 23.10
N PRO A 165 -4.20 -0.35 24.12
CA PRO A 165 -5.44 -1.12 24.25
C PRO A 165 -6.72 -0.28 24.17
N GLN A 166 -6.69 0.97 24.67
CA GLN A 166 -7.82 1.91 24.65
C GLN A 166 -7.72 2.97 23.54
N ALA A 167 -6.63 3.02 22.77
CA ALA A 167 -6.35 4.08 21.80
C ALA A 167 -5.89 3.48 20.47
N GLY A 168 -6.84 3.11 19.62
CA GLY A 168 -6.59 2.64 18.25
C GLY A 168 -6.77 3.78 17.25
N THR A 169 -7.98 3.95 16.72
CA THR A 169 -8.33 5.05 15.80
C THR A 169 -8.28 6.41 16.50
N ASP A 170 -8.75 6.49 17.75
CA ASP A 170 -8.70 7.72 18.55
C ASP A 170 -7.44 7.74 19.43
N LEU A 171 -6.39 8.37 18.93
CA LEU A 171 -5.13 8.56 19.65
C LEU A 171 -5.21 9.61 20.76
N ALA A 172 -6.31 10.38 20.88
CA ALA A 172 -6.51 11.31 22.00
C ALA A 172 -6.53 10.58 23.35
N LEU A 173 -6.86 9.29 23.36
CA LEU A 173 -6.94 8.44 24.55
C LEU A 173 -5.59 7.83 24.99
N LEU A 174 -4.50 8.11 24.28
CA LEU A 174 -3.14 7.61 24.54
C LEU A 174 -2.67 7.99 25.97
N ARG A 175 -2.06 7.02 26.68
CA ARG A 175 -1.64 7.13 28.08
C ARG A 175 -0.14 6.98 28.32
N THR A 176 0.64 6.49 27.34
CA THR A 176 2.11 6.41 27.44
C THR A 176 2.68 7.78 27.77
N ARG A 177 3.61 7.84 28.73
CA ARG A 177 4.19 9.06 29.28
C ARG A 177 5.67 9.18 28.95
N ALA A 178 6.16 10.41 28.89
CA ALA A 178 7.54 10.77 28.72
C ALA A 178 7.95 11.78 29.82
N GLU A 179 8.91 11.43 30.66
CA GLU A 179 9.40 12.25 31.75
C GLU A 179 10.82 12.75 31.42
N ALA A 180 11.00 14.08 31.41
CA ALA A 180 12.29 14.69 31.06
C ALA A 180 13.37 14.33 32.09
N GLN A 181 14.58 14.03 31.59
CA GLN A 181 15.76 13.70 32.39
C GLN A 181 16.78 14.84 32.35
N ALA A 182 17.68 14.87 33.31
CA ALA A 182 18.69 15.94 33.45
C ALA A 182 19.69 15.98 32.29
N ASP A 183 19.88 14.89 31.57
CA ASP A 183 20.78 14.77 30.42
C ASP A 183 20.14 15.13 29.06
N GLY A 184 18.90 15.61 29.07
CA GLY A 184 18.13 15.97 27.89
C GLY A 184 17.40 14.80 27.24
N SER A 185 17.54 13.57 27.75
CA SER A 185 16.73 12.42 27.36
C SER A 185 15.37 12.42 28.08
N TYR A 186 14.54 11.43 27.75
CA TYR A 186 13.24 11.20 28.39
C TYR A 186 13.13 9.75 28.84
N ALA A 187 12.51 9.51 30.00
CA ALA A 187 12.09 8.21 30.46
C ALA A 187 10.69 7.92 29.93
N ILE A 188 10.57 6.94 29.04
CA ILE A 188 9.30 6.56 28.39
C ILE A 188 8.69 5.39 29.16
N SER A 189 7.42 5.53 29.58
CA SER A 189 6.70 4.49 30.33
C SER A 189 5.30 4.28 29.78
N GLY A 190 4.95 3.01 29.49
CA GLY A 190 3.66 2.60 28.98
C GLY A 190 3.73 1.32 28.17
N SER A 191 2.58 0.93 27.61
CA SER A 191 2.47 -0.29 26.79
C SER A 191 1.84 0.04 25.45
N LYS A 192 2.44 -0.47 24.38
CA LYS A 192 1.96 -0.35 23.00
C LYS A 192 1.60 -1.72 22.45
N ILE A 193 0.48 -1.80 21.71
CA ILE A 193 -0.01 -3.05 21.14
C ILE A 193 -0.01 -2.99 19.61
N PHE A 194 -0.04 -4.16 18.98
CA PHE A 194 -0.04 -4.34 17.53
C PHE A 194 1.20 -3.75 16.84
N ILE A 195 2.35 -3.82 17.51
CA ILE A 195 3.59 -3.27 16.95
C ILE A 195 4.23 -4.29 16.01
N SER A 196 4.16 -4.01 14.71
CA SER A 196 4.79 -4.81 13.66
C SER A 196 6.30 -4.79 13.81
N GLY A 197 6.93 -5.98 13.90
CA GLY A 197 8.37 -6.10 14.05
C GLY A 197 8.94 -5.47 15.33
N GLY A 198 8.11 -5.25 16.37
CA GLY A 198 8.53 -4.61 17.62
C GLY A 198 9.65 -5.36 18.34
N GLU A 199 9.72 -6.68 18.16
CA GLU A 199 10.85 -7.54 18.52
C GLU A 199 11.05 -8.57 17.41
N GLN A 200 12.30 -8.79 17.03
CA GLN A 200 12.69 -9.72 15.97
C GLN A 200 14.21 -10.00 16.03
N ASP A 201 14.65 -11.03 15.30
CA ASP A 201 16.04 -11.51 15.27
C ASP A 201 16.75 -11.25 13.91
N LEU A 202 16.21 -10.32 13.09
CA LEU A 202 16.75 -10.01 11.74
C LEU A 202 17.83 -8.94 11.77
N THR A 203 17.75 -8.02 12.74
CA THR A 203 18.64 -6.86 12.86
C THR A 203 19.27 -6.78 14.25
N GLU A 204 20.43 -6.12 14.34
CA GLU A 204 21.15 -5.97 15.61
C GLU A 204 20.41 -5.04 16.60
N ASN A 205 19.73 -4.02 16.07
CA ASN A 205 18.99 -3.04 16.86
C ASN A 205 17.61 -2.75 16.25
N ILE A 206 16.69 -2.29 17.10
CA ILE A 206 15.36 -1.84 16.69
C ILE A 206 15.14 -0.45 17.28
N VAL A 207 14.80 0.50 16.44
CA VAL A 207 14.52 1.90 16.80
C VAL A 207 13.02 2.13 16.77
N HIS A 208 12.40 2.33 17.93
CA HIS A 208 10.97 2.55 18.06
C HIS A 208 10.63 4.03 17.98
N LEU A 209 9.76 4.44 17.06
CA LEU A 209 9.16 5.76 17.06
C LEU A 209 7.87 5.74 17.88
N VAL A 210 7.92 6.31 19.10
CA VAL A 210 6.91 6.13 20.14
C VAL A 210 6.13 7.41 20.35
N LEU A 211 4.80 7.37 20.24
CA LEU A 211 3.92 8.46 20.66
C LEU A 211 3.70 8.40 22.18
N ALA A 212 4.00 9.51 22.86
CA ALA A 212 3.83 9.65 24.31
C ALA A 212 3.42 11.08 24.70
N ARG A 213 3.01 11.28 25.95
CA ARG A 213 2.64 12.58 26.52
C ARG A 213 3.68 13.06 27.50
N LEU A 214 4.04 14.32 27.38
CA LEU A 214 4.78 15.05 28.42
C LEU A 214 3.87 15.34 29.64
N ALA A 215 4.46 15.55 30.80
CA ALA A 215 3.71 15.80 32.04
C ALA A 215 2.74 17.00 31.93
N ASP A 216 3.20 18.08 31.29
CA ASP A 216 2.42 19.33 31.14
C ASP A 216 1.71 19.44 29.78
N ALA A 217 1.55 18.33 29.08
CA ALA A 217 0.97 18.33 27.74
C ALA A 217 -0.54 18.65 27.76
N PRO A 218 -1.05 19.46 26.81
CA PRO A 218 -2.48 19.70 26.70
C PRO A 218 -3.25 18.39 26.43
N ALA A 219 -4.53 18.39 26.83
CA ALA A 219 -5.40 17.23 26.58
C ALA A 219 -5.65 16.99 25.08
N GLY A 220 -6.03 15.77 24.75
CA GLY A 220 -6.36 15.37 23.39
C GLY A 220 -5.14 15.21 22.48
N VAL A 221 -5.34 15.21 21.16
CA VAL A 221 -4.28 14.97 20.18
C VAL A 221 -3.18 16.03 20.14
N LYS A 222 -3.49 17.26 20.61
CA LYS A 222 -2.54 18.38 20.64
C LYS A 222 -1.44 18.24 21.70
N GLY A 223 -1.56 17.27 22.61
CA GLY A 223 -0.55 17.02 23.66
C GLY A 223 0.31 15.78 23.37
N ILE A 224 0.28 15.26 22.16
CA ILE A 224 1.06 14.08 21.79
C ILE A 224 2.41 14.52 21.22
N SER A 225 3.49 13.94 21.76
CA SER A 225 4.86 14.11 21.28
C SER A 225 5.40 12.80 20.71
N LEU A 226 6.42 12.88 19.87
CA LEU A 226 7.06 11.73 19.25
C LEU A 226 8.46 11.55 19.82
N PHE A 227 8.83 10.31 20.14
CA PHE A 227 10.12 9.97 20.71
C PHE A 227 10.80 8.85 19.92
N LEU A 228 12.10 8.97 19.73
CA LEU A 228 12.96 7.90 19.26
C LEU A 228 13.46 7.11 20.47
N VAL A 229 13.14 5.82 20.53
CA VAL A 229 13.45 4.93 21.66
C VAL A 229 14.09 3.65 21.14
N PRO A 230 15.43 3.50 21.18
CA PRO A 230 16.10 2.34 20.65
C PRO A 230 16.08 1.16 21.62
N LYS A 231 16.14 -0.06 21.10
CA LYS A 231 16.32 -1.30 21.88
C LYS A 231 17.70 -1.34 22.56
N PHE A 232 18.72 -0.89 21.85
CA PHE A 232 20.06 -0.62 22.38
C PHE A 232 20.42 0.82 22.07
N VAL A 233 20.87 1.55 23.09
CA VAL A 233 21.33 2.95 22.91
C VAL A 233 22.59 2.94 22.05
N ALA A 234 22.64 3.82 21.04
CA ALA A 234 23.84 3.96 20.22
C ALA A 234 24.96 4.61 21.01
N ASN A 235 26.17 4.08 20.91
CA ASN A 235 27.39 4.76 21.35
C ASN A 235 27.80 5.86 20.35
N PRO A 236 28.60 6.86 20.77
CA PRO A 236 29.06 7.92 19.85
C PRO A 236 29.86 7.43 18.63
N ASP A 237 30.44 6.22 18.69
CA ASP A 237 31.16 5.57 17.60
C ASP A 237 30.25 4.74 16.68
N GLY A 238 28.94 4.75 16.90
CA GLY A 238 27.94 4.02 16.13
C GLY A 238 27.80 2.53 16.48
N SER A 239 28.51 2.06 17.51
CA SER A 239 28.35 0.70 18.04
C SER A 239 27.14 0.58 18.95
N LEU A 240 26.71 -0.68 19.23
CA LEU A 240 25.65 -0.95 20.19
C LEU A 240 26.14 -0.64 21.62
N GLY A 241 25.37 0.19 22.30
CA GLY A 241 25.61 0.50 23.70
C GLY A 241 24.73 -0.30 24.64
N GLU A 242 24.25 0.37 25.69
CA GLU A 242 23.46 -0.27 26.77
C GLU A 242 22.09 -0.75 26.26
N ARG A 243 21.66 -1.91 26.78
CA ARG A 243 20.28 -2.42 26.58
C ARG A 243 19.29 -1.52 27.28
N ASN A 244 18.31 -1.02 26.54
CA ASN A 244 17.30 -0.13 27.07
C ASN A 244 16.19 -0.87 27.86
N SER A 245 15.49 -0.16 28.74
CA SER A 245 14.42 -0.68 29.59
C SER A 245 13.11 -0.83 28.82
N LEU A 246 13.11 -1.65 27.79
CA LEU A 246 11.94 -2.01 27.02
C LEU A 246 11.97 -3.50 26.63
N GLY A 247 10.81 -4.09 26.36
CA GLY A 247 10.75 -5.49 25.97
C GLY A 247 9.41 -5.88 25.35
N CYS A 248 9.44 -7.00 24.64
CA CYS A 248 8.25 -7.63 24.09
C CYS A 248 7.58 -8.50 25.16
N GLY A 249 6.37 -8.16 25.56
CA GLY A 249 5.59 -8.91 26.55
C GLY A 249 4.77 -10.05 25.94
N ALA A 250 4.33 -9.88 24.68
CA ALA A 250 3.54 -10.87 23.95
C ALA A 250 3.63 -10.63 22.44
N ILE A 251 3.32 -11.64 21.65
CA ILE A 251 3.00 -11.52 20.23
C ILE A 251 1.58 -12.02 19.96
N GLU A 252 0.92 -11.43 18.98
CA GLU A 252 -0.46 -11.76 18.63
C GLU A 252 -0.55 -13.06 17.81
N HIS A 253 -1.53 -13.91 18.13
CA HIS A 253 -1.93 -15.07 17.33
C HIS A 253 -2.93 -14.61 16.27
N LYS A 254 -2.51 -14.57 15.00
CA LYS A 254 -3.22 -13.91 13.92
C LYS A 254 -3.86 -14.87 12.92
N MET A 255 -4.87 -14.36 12.20
CA MET A 255 -5.51 -15.04 11.08
C MET A 255 -4.51 -15.31 9.93
N GLY A 256 -3.70 -14.31 9.57
CA GLY A 256 -2.71 -14.34 8.50
C GLY A 256 -1.42 -13.62 8.89
N ILE A 257 -0.49 -13.48 7.93
CA ILE A 257 0.84 -12.90 8.14
C ILE A 257 1.54 -13.46 9.39
N LYS A 258 1.43 -14.76 9.60
CA LYS A 258 1.89 -15.41 10.85
C LYS A 258 3.41 -15.35 11.00
N GLY A 259 4.15 -15.28 9.89
CA GLY A 259 5.60 -15.12 9.90
C GLY A 259 6.08 -13.75 10.39
N ALA A 260 5.22 -12.72 10.39
CA ALA A 260 5.53 -11.41 10.94
C ALA A 260 5.15 -11.36 12.43
N SER A 261 6.05 -10.89 13.31
CA SER A 261 5.72 -10.61 14.69
C SER A 261 4.85 -9.36 14.79
N THR A 262 3.82 -9.44 15.62
CA THR A 262 2.95 -8.31 15.98
C THR A 262 2.96 -8.24 17.50
N CYS A 263 3.69 -7.27 18.04
CA CYS A 263 4.15 -7.29 19.43
C CYS A 263 3.32 -6.40 20.34
N VAL A 264 3.25 -6.80 21.61
CA VAL A 264 2.96 -5.93 22.75
C VAL A 264 4.29 -5.45 23.29
N MET A 265 4.59 -4.15 23.14
CA MET A 265 5.84 -3.55 23.60
C MET A 265 5.63 -2.81 24.91
N ASN A 266 6.40 -3.17 25.93
CA ASN A 266 6.39 -2.53 27.24
C ASN A 266 7.63 -1.65 27.40
N PHE A 267 7.42 -0.40 27.79
CA PHE A 267 8.43 0.60 28.09
C PHE A 267 8.38 0.88 29.59
N ASP A 268 9.50 0.66 30.28
CA ASP A 268 9.61 0.81 31.75
C ASP A 268 10.72 1.81 32.09
N GLY A 269 10.41 3.10 31.91
CA GLY A 269 11.41 4.17 32.01
C GLY A 269 12.44 4.10 30.88
N ALA A 270 12.07 3.60 29.71
CA ALA A 270 12.97 3.44 28.57
C ALA A 270 13.52 4.79 28.12
N ARG A 271 14.85 4.87 27.93
CA ARG A 271 15.54 6.08 27.49
C ARG A 271 15.17 6.39 26.04
N GLY A 272 14.72 7.63 25.80
CA GLY A 272 14.35 8.10 24.47
C GLY A 272 14.66 9.58 24.28
N TRP A 273 14.55 10.04 23.03
CA TRP A 273 14.80 11.43 22.64
C TRP A 273 13.61 11.98 21.88
N LEU A 274 13.30 13.26 22.12
CA LEU A 274 12.22 13.94 21.41
C LEU A 274 12.56 14.02 19.91
N LEU A 275 11.65 13.58 19.07
CA LEU A 275 11.74 13.71 17.61
C LEU A 275 10.81 14.82 17.14
N GLY A 276 11.36 15.89 16.59
CA GLY A 276 10.65 17.12 16.28
C GLY A 276 10.41 18.00 17.49
N GLN A 277 9.25 18.65 17.57
CA GLN A 277 8.90 19.57 18.65
C GLN A 277 7.90 18.95 19.63
N ALA A 278 7.98 19.36 20.89
CA ALA A 278 7.00 18.97 21.91
C ALA A 278 5.57 19.30 21.45
N ASN A 279 4.64 18.37 21.71
CA ASN A 279 3.22 18.49 21.37
C ASN A 279 2.90 18.54 19.86
N GLN A 280 3.89 18.25 19.00
CA GLN A 280 3.71 18.12 17.55
C GLN A 280 3.98 16.68 17.05
N GLY A 281 4.03 15.71 17.97
CA GLY A 281 4.40 14.34 17.64
C GLY A 281 3.48 13.66 16.62
N LEU A 282 2.19 13.98 16.63
CA LEU A 282 1.26 13.43 15.65
C LEU A 282 1.54 13.97 14.24
N ALA A 283 1.88 15.25 14.10
CA ALA A 283 2.25 15.84 12.82
C ALA A 283 3.53 15.21 12.25
N CYS A 284 4.55 14.99 13.12
CA CYS A 284 5.78 14.29 12.73
C CYS A 284 5.50 12.82 12.34
N MET A 285 4.63 12.13 13.08
CA MET A 285 4.26 10.75 12.80
C MET A 285 3.45 10.60 11.51
N PHE A 286 2.70 11.62 11.08
CA PHE A 286 2.00 11.58 9.79
C PHE A 286 2.94 11.41 8.60
N THR A 287 4.19 11.83 8.69
CA THR A 287 5.20 11.57 7.67
C THR A 287 5.38 10.07 7.46
N MET A 288 5.57 9.31 8.53
CA MET A 288 5.66 7.85 8.49
C MET A 288 4.32 7.19 8.14
N MET A 289 3.21 7.70 8.69
CA MET A 289 1.88 7.12 8.44
C MET A 289 1.41 7.25 6.99
N ASN A 290 1.73 8.33 6.30
CA ASN A 290 1.35 8.50 4.90
C ASN A 290 2.14 7.55 4.00
N ASP A 291 3.44 7.37 4.26
CA ASP A 291 4.23 6.34 3.61
C ASP A 291 3.65 4.95 3.89
N ALA A 292 3.41 4.61 5.16
CA ALA A 292 2.81 3.33 5.54
C ALA A 292 1.46 3.07 4.85
N ARG A 293 0.59 4.08 4.69
CA ARG A 293 -0.69 3.95 3.98
C ARG A 293 -0.50 3.61 2.50
N PHE A 294 0.43 4.28 1.83
CA PHE A 294 0.78 3.94 0.44
C PHE A 294 1.30 2.52 0.34
N GLN A 295 2.24 2.12 1.22
CA GLN A 295 2.77 0.77 1.28
C GLN A 295 1.68 -0.28 1.55
N VAL A 296 0.71 0.01 2.41
CA VAL A 296 -0.44 -0.90 2.65
C VAL A 296 -1.31 -1.06 1.41
N GLY A 297 -1.50 -0.01 0.62
CA GLY A 297 -2.12 -0.13 -0.71
C GLY A 297 -1.37 -1.13 -1.59
N LEU A 298 -0.04 -1.02 -1.66
CA LEU A 298 0.82 -1.95 -2.42
C LEU A 298 0.74 -3.39 -1.89
N GLN A 299 0.50 -3.60 -0.58
CA GLN A 299 0.28 -4.95 -0.02
C GLN A 299 -0.95 -5.62 -0.63
N GLY A 300 -2.05 -4.86 -0.78
CA GLY A 300 -3.25 -5.34 -1.48
C GLY A 300 -2.95 -5.71 -2.92
N LEU A 301 -2.21 -4.88 -3.64
CA LEU A 301 -1.79 -5.12 -5.02
C LEU A 301 -0.89 -6.36 -5.15
N GLY A 302 0.14 -6.50 -4.31
CA GLY A 302 1.07 -7.64 -4.36
C GLY A 302 0.36 -8.97 -4.11
N ILE A 303 -0.54 -9.04 -3.11
CA ILE A 303 -1.36 -10.23 -2.86
C ILE A 303 -2.27 -10.52 -4.04
N ALA A 304 -2.91 -9.50 -4.62
CA ALA A 304 -3.77 -9.65 -5.79
C ALA A 304 -3.00 -10.21 -6.99
N GLU A 305 -1.80 -9.71 -7.26
CA GLU A 305 -0.92 -10.22 -8.33
C GLU A 305 -0.60 -11.71 -8.11
N ARG A 306 -0.19 -12.07 -6.89
CA ARG A 306 0.11 -13.46 -6.55
C ARG A 306 -1.09 -14.39 -6.73
N ALA A 307 -2.27 -13.96 -6.27
CA ALA A 307 -3.51 -14.72 -6.39
C ALA A 307 -3.94 -14.90 -7.84
N PHE A 308 -3.82 -13.85 -8.65
CA PHE A 308 -4.11 -13.90 -10.09
C PHE A 308 -3.19 -14.88 -10.81
N GLN A 309 -1.88 -14.84 -10.58
CA GLN A 309 -0.93 -15.77 -11.21
C GLN A 309 -1.25 -17.22 -10.85
N GLY A 310 -1.51 -17.50 -9.57
CA GLY A 310 -1.91 -18.82 -9.13
C GLY A 310 -3.19 -19.30 -9.79
N ALA A 311 -4.23 -18.44 -9.80
CA ALA A 311 -5.52 -18.75 -10.43
C ALA A 311 -5.38 -19.03 -11.94
N LEU A 312 -4.58 -18.23 -12.65
CA LEU A 312 -4.32 -18.39 -14.09
C LEU A 312 -3.60 -19.70 -14.38
N GLY A 313 -2.53 -20.02 -13.64
CA GLY A 313 -1.80 -21.28 -13.77
C GLY A 313 -2.71 -22.48 -13.57
N TYR A 314 -3.44 -22.50 -12.45
CA TYR A 314 -4.40 -23.56 -12.14
C TYR A 314 -5.47 -23.72 -13.22
N ALA A 315 -6.05 -22.62 -13.71
CA ALA A 315 -7.10 -22.67 -14.73
C ALA A 315 -6.63 -23.23 -16.09
N ARG A 316 -5.35 -23.10 -16.42
CA ARG A 316 -4.73 -23.67 -17.62
C ARG A 316 -4.50 -25.18 -17.51
N GLU A 317 -4.24 -25.68 -16.33
CA GLU A 317 -3.87 -27.08 -16.08
C GLU A 317 -5.08 -27.94 -15.68
N ARG A 318 -6.00 -27.39 -14.88
CA ARG A 318 -7.15 -28.12 -14.36
C ARG A 318 -8.13 -28.48 -15.47
N LEU A 319 -8.34 -29.77 -15.67
CA LEU A 319 -9.31 -30.29 -16.63
C LEU A 319 -10.64 -30.58 -15.93
N GLN A 320 -11.75 -30.00 -16.45
CA GLN A 320 -13.09 -30.26 -15.94
C GLN A 320 -14.16 -29.88 -16.96
N SER A 321 -15.07 -30.80 -17.25
CA SER A 321 -16.15 -30.60 -18.21
C SER A 321 -15.68 -30.34 -19.67
N ARG A 322 -16.61 -30.02 -20.58
CA ARG A 322 -16.34 -29.57 -21.95
C ARG A 322 -16.88 -28.16 -22.14
N ALA A 323 -16.24 -27.37 -22.98
CA ALA A 323 -16.74 -26.07 -23.35
C ALA A 323 -18.13 -26.16 -24.01
N LEU A 324 -18.99 -25.17 -23.76
CA LEU A 324 -20.36 -25.15 -24.32
C LEU A 324 -20.39 -25.14 -25.85
N VAL A 325 -19.31 -24.69 -26.49
CA VAL A 325 -19.16 -24.63 -27.94
C VAL A 325 -18.51 -25.89 -28.53
N GLY A 326 -18.37 -26.94 -27.73
CA GLY A 326 -17.70 -28.19 -28.09
C GLY A 326 -16.27 -28.30 -27.55
N PRO A 327 -15.69 -29.54 -27.59
CA PRO A 327 -14.36 -29.81 -27.03
C PRO A 327 -13.27 -28.88 -27.58
N GLN A 328 -12.51 -28.23 -26.71
CA GLN A 328 -11.38 -27.37 -27.06
C GLN A 328 -10.03 -28.11 -26.94
N ALA A 329 -9.99 -29.21 -26.20
CA ALA A 329 -8.87 -30.14 -26.12
C ALA A 329 -9.42 -31.57 -26.33
N PRO A 330 -9.73 -31.95 -27.60
CA PRO A 330 -10.40 -33.22 -27.92
C PRO A 330 -9.59 -34.46 -27.57
N ASP A 331 -8.26 -34.34 -27.53
CA ASP A 331 -7.30 -35.37 -27.15
C ASP A 331 -7.24 -35.61 -25.64
N LYS A 332 -7.84 -34.73 -24.79
CA LYS A 332 -7.86 -34.86 -23.34
C LYS A 332 -9.24 -35.33 -22.84
N ALA A 333 -9.28 -35.92 -21.66
CA ALA A 333 -10.51 -36.39 -21.02
C ALA A 333 -11.56 -35.29 -20.75
N ALA A 334 -11.09 -34.06 -20.53
CA ALA A 334 -11.92 -32.86 -20.35
C ALA A 334 -11.14 -31.64 -20.89
N ASP A 335 -11.80 -30.50 -20.98
CA ASP A 335 -11.13 -29.24 -21.35
C ASP A 335 -10.49 -28.58 -20.11
N PRO A 336 -9.39 -27.77 -20.28
CA PRO A 336 -8.92 -26.87 -19.24
C PRO A 336 -10.01 -25.89 -18.82
N ILE A 337 -10.16 -25.63 -17.52
CA ILE A 337 -11.25 -24.80 -17.02
C ILE A 337 -11.21 -23.35 -17.52
N ILE A 338 -10.08 -22.86 -18.00
CA ILE A 338 -9.94 -21.53 -18.61
C ILE A 338 -10.84 -21.32 -19.83
N VAL A 339 -11.35 -22.38 -20.46
CA VAL A 339 -12.26 -22.24 -21.61
C VAL A 339 -13.69 -21.85 -21.20
N HIS A 340 -14.05 -22.03 -19.94
CA HIS A 340 -15.40 -21.73 -19.44
C HIS A 340 -15.61 -20.23 -19.23
N PRO A 341 -16.73 -19.65 -19.71
CA PRO A 341 -16.97 -18.21 -19.64
C PRO A 341 -16.92 -17.62 -18.22
N ASP A 342 -17.42 -18.34 -17.20
CA ASP A 342 -17.38 -17.84 -15.82
C ASP A 342 -15.95 -17.84 -15.24
N VAL A 343 -15.15 -18.86 -15.52
CA VAL A 343 -13.73 -18.88 -15.14
C VAL A 343 -12.99 -17.72 -15.81
N ARG A 344 -13.25 -17.47 -17.10
CA ARG A 344 -12.68 -16.32 -17.82
C ARG A 344 -13.11 -14.98 -17.22
N ARG A 345 -14.39 -14.87 -16.81
CA ARG A 345 -14.89 -13.67 -16.11
C ARG A 345 -14.10 -13.42 -14.84
N MET A 346 -13.88 -14.44 -14.00
CA MET A 346 -13.10 -14.34 -12.77
C MET A 346 -11.63 -13.95 -13.06
N LEU A 347 -10.98 -14.59 -14.03
CA LEU A 347 -9.59 -14.29 -14.40
C LEU A 347 -9.43 -12.89 -15.00
N LEU A 348 -10.35 -12.45 -15.87
CA LEU A 348 -10.33 -11.11 -16.45
C LEU A 348 -10.62 -10.03 -15.40
N THR A 349 -11.51 -10.30 -14.43
CA THR A 349 -11.73 -9.41 -13.27
C THR A 349 -10.44 -9.24 -12.48
N GLN A 350 -9.77 -10.33 -12.12
CA GLN A 350 -8.49 -10.30 -11.40
C GLN A 350 -7.43 -9.51 -12.21
N LYS A 351 -7.23 -9.88 -13.47
CA LYS A 351 -6.24 -9.23 -14.36
C LYS A 351 -6.46 -7.72 -14.47
N THR A 352 -7.68 -7.29 -14.77
CA THR A 352 -7.94 -5.88 -15.02
C THR A 352 -7.89 -5.03 -13.75
N LEU A 353 -8.27 -5.60 -12.61
CA LEU A 353 -8.13 -4.91 -11.33
C LEU A 353 -6.65 -4.80 -10.91
N VAL A 354 -5.87 -5.87 -11.04
CA VAL A 354 -4.43 -5.87 -10.69
C VAL A 354 -3.66 -4.87 -11.56
N GLU A 355 -3.79 -4.93 -12.87
CA GLU A 355 -3.11 -4.02 -13.78
C GLU A 355 -3.57 -2.56 -13.58
N GLY A 356 -4.87 -2.33 -13.34
CA GLY A 356 -5.42 -1.01 -13.02
C GLY A 356 -4.87 -0.45 -11.71
N CYS A 357 -4.82 -1.28 -10.67
CA CYS A 357 -4.24 -0.89 -9.37
C CYS A 357 -2.74 -0.57 -9.48
N ARG A 358 -1.98 -1.29 -10.30
CA ARG A 358 -0.56 -0.97 -10.58
C ARG A 358 -0.41 0.39 -11.23
N MET A 359 -1.25 0.73 -12.21
CA MET A 359 -1.26 2.07 -12.81
C MET A 359 -1.61 3.15 -11.79
N LEU A 360 -2.60 2.93 -10.93
CA LEU A 360 -2.99 3.88 -9.88
C LEU A 360 -1.89 4.04 -8.82
N ALA A 361 -1.23 2.96 -8.42
CA ALA A 361 -0.10 3.00 -7.50
C ALA A 361 1.07 3.82 -8.09
N ALA A 362 1.41 3.61 -9.35
CA ALA A 362 2.45 4.39 -10.04
C ALA A 362 2.07 5.89 -10.16
N CYS A 363 0.80 6.18 -10.45
CA CYS A 363 0.29 7.56 -10.47
C CYS A 363 0.47 8.26 -9.11
N CYS A 364 0.15 7.57 -8.00
CA CYS A 364 0.36 8.08 -6.65
C CYS A 364 1.86 8.22 -6.31
N ALA A 365 2.67 7.20 -6.62
CA ALA A 365 4.11 7.20 -6.38
C ALA A 365 4.80 8.39 -7.08
N ARG A 366 4.39 8.72 -8.31
CA ARG A 366 4.87 9.91 -9.03
C ARG A 366 4.64 11.20 -8.23
N GLN A 367 3.50 11.33 -7.55
CA GLN A 367 3.25 12.52 -6.74
C GLN A 367 4.11 12.56 -5.48
N LEU A 368 4.39 11.39 -4.86
CA LEU A 368 5.30 11.30 -3.73
C LEU A 368 6.73 11.69 -4.12
N ASP A 369 7.19 11.33 -5.30
CA ASP A 369 8.49 11.76 -5.84
C ASP A 369 8.52 13.28 -6.04
N LEU A 370 7.49 13.83 -6.67
CA LEU A 370 7.41 15.27 -6.97
C LEU A 370 7.24 16.13 -5.72
N GLU A 371 6.60 15.61 -4.66
CA GLU A 371 6.47 16.30 -3.37
C GLU A 371 7.84 16.66 -2.78
N HIS A 372 8.83 15.80 -2.99
CA HIS A 372 10.18 15.97 -2.43
C HIS A 372 11.19 16.50 -3.45
N GLY A 373 11.11 16.03 -4.69
CA GLY A 373 12.15 16.24 -5.69
C GLY A 373 11.82 17.28 -6.78
N HIS A 374 10.59 17.81 -6.87
CA HIS A 374 10.28 18.80 -7.90
C HIS A 374 11.14 20.06 -7.71
N PRO A 375 11.82 20.58 -8.76
CA PRO A 375 12.72 21.73 -8.64
C PRO A 375 11.99 23.00 -8.19
N ASP A 376 10.76 23.21 -8.65
CA ASP A 376 9.93 24.36 -8.28
C ASP A 376 9.12 24.12 -7.01
N ALA A 377 9.07 25.11 -6.11
CA ALA A 377 8.35 25.04 -4.85
C ALA A 377 6.82 24.92 -5.04
N ASP A 378 6.26 25.55 -6.07
CA ASP A 378 4.83 25.44 -6.39
C ASP A 378 4.50 24.04 -6.89
N GLY A 379 5.39 23.45 -7.69
CA GLY A 379 5.29 22.05 -8.11
C GLY A 379 5.29 21.08 -6.93
N ARG A 380 6.21 21.27 -5.94
CA ARG A 380 6.19 20.46 -4.71
C ARG A 380 4.88 20.60 -3.95
N ARG A 381 4.37 21.82 -3.77
CA ARG A 381 3.08 22.06 -3.09
C ARG A 381 1.90 21.43 -3.82
N ALA A 382 1.87 21.48 -5.13
CA ALA A 382 0.84 20.83 -5.95
C ALA A 382 0.89 19.30 -5.79
N ALA A 383 2.09 18.71 -5.87
CA ALA A 383 2.30 17.28 -5.68
C ALA A 383 1.89 16.81 -4.28
N THR A 384 2.22 17.58 -3.21
CA THR A 384 1.77 17.30 -1.84
C THR A 384 0.25 17.22 -1.72
N ARG A 385 -0.49 18.18 -2.32
CA ARG A 385 -1.96 18.14 -2.31
C ARG A 385 -2.50 16.95 -3.08
N ARG A 386 -1.94 16.65 -4.26
CA ARG A 386 -2.35 15.53 -5.09
C ARG A 386 -2.06 14.17 -4.41
N ALA A 387 -0.87 13.99 -3.83
CA ALA A 387 -0.53 12.79 -3.06
C ALA A 387 -1.49 12.61 -1.86
N ALA A 388 -1.75 13.69 -1.11
CA ALA A 388 -2.68 13.67 0.02
C ALA A 388 -4.11 13.28 -0.38
N LEU A 389 -4.56 13.60 -1.58
CA LEU A 389 -5.85 13.19 -2.15
C LEU A 389 -5.84 11.71 -2.56
N LEU A 390 -4.77 11.23 -3.20
CA LEU A 390 -4.69 9.88 -3.77
C LEU A 390 -4.44 8.79 -2.71
N ILE A 391 -3.64 9.06 -1.67
CA ILE A 391 -3.25 8.06 -0.66
C ILE A 391 -4.45 7.34 -0.03
N PRO A 392 -5.52 8.02 0.45
CA PRO A 392 -6.70 7.33 0.99
C PRO A 392 -7.37 6.41 -0.03
N ILE A 393 -7.46 6.84 -1.29
CA ILE A 393 -8.05 6.05 -2.38
C ILE A 393 -7.18 4.82 -2.65
N VAL A 394 -5.87 5.00 -2.81
CA VAL A 394 -4.91 3.91 -3.04
C VAL A 394 -4.98 2.90 -1.90
N LYS A 395 -4.85 3.36 -0.64
CA LYS A 395 -4.87 2.46 0.51
C LYS A 395 -6.14 1.64 0.58
N ALA A 396 -7.31 2.27 0.51
CA ALA A 396 -8.57 1.57 0.70
C ALA A 396 -8.92 0.69 -0.51
N PHE A 397 -8.87 1.24 -1.71
CA PHE A 397 -9.29 0.51 -2.91
C PHE A 397 -8.36 -0.67 -3.24
N LEU A 398 -7.04 -0.48 -3.20
CA LEU A 398 -6.11 -1.57 -3.52
C LEU A 398 -6.20 -2.72 -2.52
N THR A 399 -6.47 -2.43 -1.24
CA THR A 399 -6.65 -3.48 -0.21
C THR A 399 -7.99 -4.19 -0.35
N ASP A 400 -9.07 -3.51 -0.75
CA ASP A 400 -10.35 -4.14 -1.08
C ASP A 400 -10.20 -5.04 -2.31
N VAL A 401 -9.51 -4.57 -3.35
CA VAL A 401 -9.15 -5.36 -4.54
C VAL A 401 -8.30 -6.58 -4.16
N GLY A 402 -7.33 -6.41 -3.27
CA GLY A 402 -6.50 -7.51 -2.76
C GLY A 402 -7.34 -8.65 -2.18
N GLN A 403 -8.31 -8.31 -1.35
CA GLN A 403 -9.23 -9.28 -0.74
C GLN A 403 -10.18 -9.91 -1.77
N GLU A 404 -10.74 -9.13 -2.70
CA GLU A 404 -11.60 -9.63 -3.78
C GLU A 404 -10.86 -10.61 -4.67
N VAL A 405 -9.66 -10.24 -5.13
CA VAL A 405 -8.85 -11.06 -6.05
C VAL A 405 -8.38 -12.34 -5.36
N ALA A 406 -7.95 -12.29 -4.09
CA ALA A 406 -7.61 -13.49 -3.33
C ALA A 406 -8.81 -14.43 -3.18
N SER A 407 -10.00 -13.90 -2.89
CA SER A 407 -11.25 -14.69 -2.83
C SER A 407 -11.62 -15.32 -4.17
N LEU A 408 -11.50 -14.58 -5.28
CA LEU A 408 -11.69 -15.11 -6.64
C LEU A 408 -10.65 -16.19 -6.97
N GLY A 409 -9.42 -16.05 -6.49
CA GLY A 409 -8.38 -17.07 -6.60
C GLY A 409 -8.82 -18.39 -5.95
N VAL A 410 -9.31 -18.35 -4.71
CA VAL A 410 -9.89 -19.52 -4.02
C VAL A 410 -11.02 -20.13 -4.85
N GLN A 411 -11.91 -19.29 -5.39
CA GLN A 411 -13.04 -19.73 -6.21
C GLN A 411 -12.60 -20.45 -7.49
N VAL A 412 -11.57 -19.94 -8.20
CA VAL A 412 -11.02 -20.58 -9.40
C VAL A 412 -10.41 -21.95 -9.10
N TYR A 413 -9.74 -22.09 -7.93
CA TYR A 413 -9.20 -23.38 -7.47
C TYR A 413 -10.28 -24.36 -7.04
N GLY A 414 -11.52 -23.90 -6.76
CA GLY A 414 -12.58 -24.74 -6.23
C GLY A 414 -12.20 -25.37 -4.87
N GLY A 415 -12.49 -26.65 -4.66
CA GLY A 415 -12.14 -27.34 -3.41
C GLY A 415 -10.65 -27.29 -3.05
N HIS A 416 -9.77 -27.29 -4.03
CA HIS A 416 -8.32 -27.14 -3.80
C HIS A 416 -7.97 -25.76 -3.24
N GLY A 417 -8.69 -24.70 -3.56
CA GLY A 417 -8.47 -23.35 -3.04
C GLY A 417 -8.70 -23.24 -1.53
N PHE A 418 -9.48 -24.14 -0.96
CA PHE A 418 -9.78 -24.19 0.47
C PHE A 418 -8.76 -25.03 1.27
N ILE A 419 -7.88 -25.76 0.57
CA ILE A 419 -6.90 -26.68 1.17
C ILE A 419 -5.55 -25.97 1.31
N ARG A 420 -4.94 -26.02 2.51
CA ARG A 420 -3.69 -25.31 2.85
C ARG A 420 -2.52 -25.66 1.93
N GLU A 421 -2.40 -26.90 1.50
CA GLU A 421 -1.32 -27.40 0.64
C GLU A 421 -1.25 -26.69 -0.71
N TRP A 422 -2.35 -26.09 -1.17
CA TRP A 422 -2.40 -25.33 -2.41
C TRP A 422 -2.00 -23.86 -2.24
N GLY A 423 -2.00 -23.32 -1.01
CA GLY A 423 -1.50 -22.00 -0.65
C GLY A 423 -2.37 -20.82 -1.06
N MET A 424 -3.49 -21.03 -1.77
CA MET A 424 -4.36 -19.92 -2.19
C MET A 424 -5.15 -19.34 -1.00
N GLU A 425 -5.58 -20.19 -0.06
CA GLU A 425 -6.29 -19.76 1.15
C GLU A 425 -5.45 -18.86 2.04
N GLN A 426 -4.11 -19.05 2.06
CA GLN A 426 -3.19 -18.19 2.80
C GLN A 426 -3.25 -16.75 2.30
N LEU A 427 -3.28 -16.54 0.98
CA LEU A 427 -3.35 -15.20 0.40
C LEU A 427 -4.62 -14.46 0.82
N MET A 428 -5.75 -15.18 0.92
CA MET A 428 -7.00 -14.60 1.42
C MET A 428 -6.91 -14.22 2.91
N ARG A 429 -6.25 -15.04 3.75
CA ARG A 429 -6.04 -14.73 5.17
C ARG A 429 -5.06 -13.57 5.37
N ASP A 430 -3.97 -13.55 4.61
CA ASP A 430 -2.93 -12.53 4.70
C ASP A 430 -3.45 -11.17 4.22
N SER A 431 -4.31 -11.13 3.18
CA SER A 431 -4.86 -9.87 2.67
C SER A 431 -5.80 -9.17 3.65
N ARG A 432 -6.50 -9.92 4.52
CA ARG A 432 -7.60 -9.36 5.31
C ARG A 432 -7.18 -8.23 6.26
N ILE A 433 -5.98 -8.30 6.82
CA ILE A 433 -5.48 -7.27 7.74
C ILE A 433 -5.25 -5.93 7.04
N THR A 434 -4.95 -5.92 5.74
CA THR A 434 -4.63 -4.70 5.00
C THR A 434 -5.79 -3.70 4.95
N GLN A 435 -7.03 -4.19 5.07
CA GLN A 435 -8.23 -3.35 5.15
C GLN A 435 -8.44 -2.73 6.54
N ILE A 436 -7.71 -3.20 7.57
CA ILE A 436 -7.95 -2.87 8.98
C ILE A 436 -6.89 -1.92 9.51
N TYR A 437 -5.60 -2.25 9.40
CA TYR A 437 -4.51 -1.48 10.00
C TYR A 437 -4.14 -0.22 9.19
N GLU A 438 -3.32 0.65 9.78
CA GLU A 438 -2.89 1.96 9.24
C GLU A 438 -4.07 2.90 8.91
N GLY A 439 -5.15 2.78 9.72
CA GLY A 439 -6.46 3.36 9.47
C GLY A 439 -7.31 2.43 8.61
N THR A 440 -8.45 1.99 9.15
CA THR A 440 -9.38 1.13 8.40
C THR A 440 -9.80 1.80 7.09
N ASN A 441 -10.28 1.01 6.13
CA ASN A 441 -10.73 1.57 4.85
C ASN A 441 -11.86 2.61 5.03
N GLY A 442 -12.74 2.42 6.03
CA GLY A 442 -13.72 3.45 6.41
C GLY A 442 -13.09 4.73 6.93
N ILE A 443 -11.96 4.65 7.66
CA ILE A 443 -11.22 5.84 8.12
C ILE A 443 -10.51 6.55 6.95
N GLN A 444 -10.01 5.79 5.95
CA GLN A 444 -9.47 6.40 4.72
C GLN A 444 -10.58 7.13 3.95
N ALA A 445 -11.75 6.54 3.84
CA ALA A 445 -12.91 7.15 3.20
C ALA A 445 -13.34 8.43 3.91
N LEU A 446 -13.40 8.38 5.24
CA LEU A 446 -13.70 9.54 6.07
C LEU A 446 -12.62 10.64 5.94
N ASP A 447 -11.33 10.28 5.85
CA ASP A 447 -10.23 11.23 5.60
C ASP A 447 -10.37 11.91 4.23
N LEU A 448 -10.72 11.14 3.20
CA LEU A 448 -10.97 11.65 1.84
C LEU A 448 -12.08 12.72 1.85
N VAL A 449 -13.24 12.43 2.43
CA VAL A 449 -14.37 13.37 2.43
C VAL A 449 -14.13 14.52 3.42
N ARG A 450 -13.86 14.20 4.69
CA ARG A 450 -13.82 15.22 5.75
C ARG A 450 -12.64 16.17 5.63
N ARG A 451 -11.44 15.66 5.26
CA ARG A 451 -10.21 16.47 5.26
C ARG A 451 -9.78 16.92 3.88
N LYS A 452 -9.92 16.06 2.87
CA LYS A 452 -9.43 16.38 1.52
C LYS A 452 -10.49 17.12 0.72
N LEU A 453 -11.72 16.60 0.69
CA LEU A 453 -12.81 17.22 -0.07
C LEU A 453 -13.36 18.48 0.63
N LEU A 454 -13.80 18.37 1.89
CA LEU A 454 -14.37 19.53 2.60
C LEU A 454 -13.31 20.57 2.99
N GLY A 455 -12.05 20.18 3.18
CA GLY A 455 -10.96 21.06 3.62
C GLY A 455 -10.61 22.16 2.61
N ASP A 456 -10.77 21.89 1.31
CA ASP A 456 -10.50 22.85 0.20
C ASP A 456 -11.71 23.07 -0.70
N GLN A 457 -12.91 22.70 -0.23
CA GLN A 457 -14.17 22.80 -1.01
C GLN A 457 -14.11 22.05 -2.36
N GLY A 458 -13.40 20.94 -2.39
CA GLY A 458 -13.24 20.09 -3.56
C GLY A 458 -12.22 20.58 -4.59
N GLY A 459 -11.46 21.62 -4.29
CA GLY A 459 -10.57 22.28 -5.27
C GLY A 459 -9.58 21.32 -5.93
N GLU A 460 -8.84 20.52 -5.16
CA GLU A 460 -7.86 19.56 -5.70
C GLU A 460 -8.53 18.42 -6.47
N LEU A 461 -9.67 17.92 -5.99
CA LEU A 461 -10.39 16.85 -6.67
C LEU A 461 -10.98 17.31 -8.01
N LEU A 462 -11.59 18.50 -8.05
CA LEU A 462 -12.14 19.10 -9.28
C LEU A 462 -11.03 19.39 -10.31
N ALA A 463 -9.85 19.80 -9.84
CA ALA A 463 -8.68 19.95 -10.71
C ALA A 463 -8.26 18.62 -11.34
N LEU A 464 -8.15 17.55 -10.53
CA LEU A 464 -7.85 16.21 -11.04
C LEU A 464 -8.88 15.72 -12.06
N GLN A 465 -10.18 15.89 -11.77
CA GLN A 465 -11.26 15.52 -12.67
C GLN A 465 -11.16 16.27 -14.00
N GLY A 466 -10.86 17.57 -13.96
CA GLY A 466 -10.64 18.39 -15.16
C GLY A 466 -9.44 17.94 -16.01
N GLU A 467 -8.32 17.61 -15.38
CA GLU A 467 -7.14 17.07 -16.06
C GLU A 467 -7.45 15.73 -16.76
N LEU A 468 -8.15 14.82 -16.07
CA LEU A 468 -8.55 13.53 -16.64
C LEU A 468 -9.55 13.67 -17.77
N ALA A 469 -10.51 14.61 -17.67
CA ALA A 469 -11.45 14.91 -18.73
C ALA A 469 -10.74 15.45 -19.97
N ALA A 470 -9.88 16.46 -19.82
CA ALA A 470 -9.11 17.02 -20.93
C ALA A 470 -8.21 15.97 -21.62
N ALA A 471 -7.53 15.11 -20.84
CA ALA A 471 -6.74 14.02 -21.39
C ALA A 471 -7.59 12.98 -22.16
N SER A 472 -8.83 12.72 -21.70
CA SER A 472 -9.76 11.81 -22.38
C SER A 472 -10.35 12.43 -23.65
N GLU A 473 -10.72 13.72 -23.61
CA GLU A 473 -11.22 14.48 -24.77
C GLU A 473 -10.20 14.54 -25.91
N ALA A 474 -8.91 14.66 -25.60
CA ALA A 474 -7.84 14.64 -26.59
C ALA A 474 -7.77 13.34 -27.41
N LEU A 475 -8.44 12.28 -26.96
CA LEU A 475 -8.51 10.98 -27.65
C LEU A 475 -9.77 10.80 -28.49
N GLN A 476 -10.75 11.72 -28.45
CA GLN A 476 -12.03 11.59 -29.15
C GLN A 476 -11.89 11.43 -30.67
N GLY A 477 -10.92 11.98 -31.32
CA GLY A 477 -10.73 11.83 -32.76
C GLY A 477 -10.17 10.48 -33.24
N ARG A 478 -9.79 9.58 -32.32
CA ARG A 478 -9.15 8.30 -32.62
C ARG A 478 -10.21 7.19 -32.77
N ALA A 479 -10.56 6.82 -34.02
CA ALA A 479 -11.61 5.85 -34.33
C ALA A 479 -11.49 4.52 -33.55
N ALA A 480 -10.26 3.99 -33.37
CA ALA A 480 -10.00 2.76 -32.63
C ALA A 480 -10.33 2.85 -31.12
N LEU A 481 -10.31 4.05 -30.54
CA LEU A 481 -10.56 4.30 -29.12
C LEU A 481 -11.97 4.85 -28.86
N ALA A 482 -12.73 5.23 -29.87
CA ALA A 482 -14.05 5.84 -29.73
C ALA A 482 -15.01 5.07 -28.80
N PRO A 483 -15.07 3.71 -28.83
CA PRO A 483 -15.93 2.95 -27.92
C PRO A 483 -15.50 3.02 -26.45
N LEU A 484 -14.26 3.42 -26.17
CA LEU A 484 -13.71 3.51 -24.81
C LEU A 484 -13.80 4.93 -24.24
N VAL A 485 -13.72 5.96 -25.09
CA VAL A 485 -13.67 7.38 -24.67
C VAL A 485 -14.98 7.82 -24.06
N GLU A 486 -16.09 7.62 -24.76
CA GLU A 486 -17.41 8.13 -24.35
C GLU A 486 -17.85 7.62 -22.95
N PRO A 487 -17.74 6.31 -22.61
CA PRO A 487 -18.07 5.84 -21.26
C PRO A 487 -17.21 6.47 -20.17
N VAL A 488 -15.94 6.78 -20.45
CA VAL A 488 -15.04 7.41 -19.47
C VAL A 488 -15.43 8.86 -19.23
N LEU A 489 -15.67 9.64 -20.30
CA LEU A 489 -16.09 11.04 -20.19
C LEU A 489 -17.42 11.18 -19.45
N GLN A 490 -18.38 10.30 -19.73
CA GLN A 490 -19.65 10.29 -19.03
C GLN A 490 -19.46 10.06 -17.51
N ARG A 491 -18.59 9.14 -17.11
CA ARG A 491 -18.32 8.86 -15.70
C ARG A 491 -17.52 9.97 -15.01
N LEU A 492 -16.62 10.64 -15.72
CA LEU A 492 -15.90 11.80 -15.19
C LEU A 492 -16.86 12.97 -14.90
N GLU A 493 -17.79 13.25 -15.82
CA GLU A 493 -18.81 14.30 -15.61
C GLU A 493 -19.75 13.93 -14.46
N GLU A 494 -20.21 12.67 -14.39
CA GLU A 494 -21.02 12.18 -13.27
C GLU A 494 -20.26 12.30 -11.92
N TRP A 495 -18.95 12.01 -11.90
CA TRP A 495 -18.11 12.17 -10.71
C TRP A 495 -18.01 13.64 -10.28
N ARG A 496 -17.88 14.55 -11.24
CA ARG A 496 -17.88 15.99 -10.97
C ARG A 496 -19.20 16.45 -10.32
N GLN A 497 -20.33 15.99 -10.86
CA GLN A 497 -21.65 16.28 -10.29
C GLN A 497 -21.82 15.70 -8.90
N LEU A 498 -21.41 14.43 -8.70
CA LEU A 498 -21.46 13.75 -7.43
C LEU A 498 -20.60 14.44 -6.37
N THR A 499 -19.44 14.97 -6.75
CA THR A 499 -18.59 15.80 -5.88
C THR A 499 -19.33 17.02 -5.34
N GLY A 500 -20.06 17.73 -6.19
CA GLY A 500 -20.91 18.86 -5.79
C GLY A 500 -22.03 18.42 -4.82
N GLN A 501 -22.71 17.33 -5.15
CA GLN A 501 -23.80 16.80 -4.30
C GLN A 501 -23.30 16.39 -2.90
N VAL A 502 -22.12 15.76 -2.79
CA VAL A 502 -21.51 15.41 -1.49
C VAL A 502 -21.17 16.67 -0.69
N LEU A 503 -20.58 17.70 -1.32
CA LEU A 503 -20.30 18.97 -0.66
C LEU A 503 -21.57 19.62 -0.10
N GLU A 504 -22.64 19.66 -0.88
CA GLU A 504 -23.94 20.22 -0.47
C GLU A 504 -24.61 19.39 0.64
N ALA A 505 -24.59 18.06 0.55
CA ALA A 505 -25.16 17.17 1.56
C ALA A 505 -24.42 17.34 2.90
N CYS A 506 -23.09 17.31 2.90
CA CYS A 506 -22.27 17.47 4.11
C CYS A 506 -22.40 18.89 4.74
N ALA A 507 -22.69 19.90 3.95
CA ALA A 507 -22.96 21.25 4.46
C ALA A 507 -24.31 21.35 5.17
N ARG A 508 -25.31 20.54 4.77
CA ARG A 508 -26.63 20.50 5.40
C ARG A 508 -26.66 19.64 6.66
N ASP A 509 -26.04 18.48 6.61
CA ASP A 509 -26.01 17.51 7.71
C ASP A 509 -24.60 16.91 7.88
N PRO A 510 -23.92 17.12 9.04
CA PRO A 510 -22.63 16.51 9.30
C PRO A 510 -22.60 14.98 9.31
N GLN A 511 -23.73 14.29 9.46
CA GLN A 511 -23.81 12.82 9.40
C GLN A 511 -23.54 12.31 7.98
N GLU A 512 -23.86 13.12 6.97
CA GLU A 512 -23.55 12.82 5.55
C GLU A 512 -22.07 12.60 5.28
N ILE A 513 -21.17 13.21 6.10
CA ILE A 513 -19.73 12.98 5.99
C ILE A 513 -19.40 11.50 6.17
N GLY A 514 -20.02 10.84 7.15
CA GLY A 514 -19.83 9.41 7.39
C GLY A 514 -20.61 8.55 6.40
N ALA A 515 -21.85 8.92 6.13
CA ALA A 515 -22.77 8.13 5.30
C ALA A 515 -22.29 8.01 3.84
N THR A 516 -21.74 9.07 3.28
CA THR A 516 -21.32 9.12 1.87
C THR A 516 -19.89 8.64 1.61
N SER A 517 -19.02 8.63 2.63
CA SER A 517 -17.57 8.56 2.45
C SER A 517 -17.09 7.28 1.77
N VAL A 518 -17.59 6.11 2.17
CA VAL A 518 -17.13 4.81 1.63
C VAL A 518 -17.50 4.70 0.15
N ASP A 519 -18.76 4.98 -0.18
CA ASP A 519 -19.24 4.89 -1.55
C ASP A 519 -18.62 5.95 -2.45
N PHE A 520 -18.35 7.15 -1.92
CA PHE A 520 -17.63 8.19 -2.66
C PHE A 520 -16.19 7.78 -2.98
N LEU A 521 -15.48 7.17 -2.04
CA LEU A 521 -14.12 6.65 -2.28
C LEU A 521 -14.14 5.56 -3.34
N GLN A 522 -15.03 4.59 -3.23
CA GLN A 522 -15.13 3.48 -4.17
C GLN A 522 -15.50 3.97 -5.58
N TYR A 523 -16.49 4.86 -5.69
CA TYR A 523 -16.84 5.51 -6.96
C TYR A 523 -15.64 6.19 -7.59
N SER A 524 -14.93 7.02 -6.80
CA SER A 524 -13.75 7.76 -7.24
C SER A 524 -12.66 6.82 -7.77
N ALA A 525 -12.39 5.73 -7.09
CA ALA A 525 -11.39 4.75 -7.50
C ALA A 525 -11.75 4.06 -8.82
N TYR A 526 -13.00 3.63 -8.99
CA TYR A 526 -13.44 3.01 -10.25
C TYR A 526 -13.31 3.96 -11.43
N VAL A 527 -13.65 5.25 -11.26
CA VAL A 527 -13.55 6.24 -12.35
C VAL A 527 -12.07 6.59 -12.64
N LEU A 528 -11.22 6.72 -11.60
CA LEU A 528 -9.78 6.89 -11.77
C LEU A 528 -9.17 5.76 -12.60
N LEU A 529 -9.49 4.51 -12.26
CA LEU A 529 -9.00 3.36 -13.02
C LEU A 529 -9.52 3.38 -14.46
N ALA A 530 -10.75 3.81 -14.70
CA ALA A 530 -11.30 3.93 -16.06
C ALA A 530 -10.49 4.91 -16.92
N ALA A 531 -10.15 6.06 -16.36
CA ALA A 531 -9.32 7.04 -17.05
C ALA A 531 -7.90 6.53 -17.31
N LEU A 532 -7.29 5.83 -16.34
CA LEU A 532 -5.96 5.19 -16.52
C LEU A 532 -6.00 4.07 -17.56
N TRP A 533 -7.06 3.26 -17.59
CA TRP A 533 -7.25 2.24 -18.63
C TRP A 533 -7.41 2.85 -20.03
N LEU A 534 -8.09 3.99 -20.15
CA LEU A 534 -8.19 4.69 -21.43
C LEU A 534 -6.83 5.21 -21.90
N GLN A 535 -6.01 5.77 -21.00
CA GLN A 535 -4.65 6.19 -21.33
C GLN A 535 -3.77 5.00 -21.73
N ALA A 536 -3.85 3.88 -20.99
CA ALA A 536 -3.12 2.66 -21.31
C ALA A 536 -3.55 2.09 -22.69
N ALA A 537 -4.85 2.12 -22.99
CA ALA A 537 -5.37 1.72 -24.31
C ALA A 537 -4.84 2.64 -25.43
N ALA A 538 -4.74 3.94 -25.19
CA ALA A 538 -4.18 4.90 -26.16
C ALA A 538 -2.71 4.58 -26.47
N ARG A 539 -1.89 4.34 -25.45
CA ARG A 539 -0.48 3.93 -25.62
C ARG A 539 -0.35 2.60 -26.34
N ALA A 540 -1.19 1.61 -25.99
CA ALA A 540 -1.20 0.32 -26.65
C ALA A 540 -1.58 0.44 -28.15
N GLN A 541 -2.55 1.30 -28.51
CA GLN A 541 -2.93 1.54 -29.89
C GLN A 541 -1.80 2.24 -30.66
N GLU A 542 -1.16 3.26 -30.07
CA GLU A 542 -0.01 3.94 -30.66
C GLU A 542 1.14 2.97 -30.99
N ALA A 543 1.44 2.04 -30.08
CA ALA A 543 2.46 1.01 -30.32
C ALA A 543 2.08 0.04 -31.45
N LEU A 544 0.82 -0.34 -31.55
CA LEU A 544 0.32 -1.18 -32.65
C LEU A 544 0.39 -0.46 -34.00
N ASP A 545 -0.04 0.80 -34.05
CA ASP A 545 0.00 1.62 -35.26
C ASP A 545 1.45 1.88 -35.71
N GLY A 546 2.39 1.97 -34.75
CA GLY A 546 3.83 2.06 -34.99
C GLY A 546 4.51 0.74 -35.40
N GLY A 547 3.77 -0.37 -35.49
CA GLY A 547 4.30 -1.66 -35.96
C GLY A 547 5.15 -2.40 -34.93
N SER A 548 4.87 -2.23 -33.63
CA SER A 548 5.60 -2.93 -32.56
C SER A 548 5.61 -4.45 -32.73
N GLY A 549 6.77 -5.10 -32.50
CA GLY A 549 6.91 -6.55 -32.49
C GLY A 549 6.15 -7.28 -31.37
N GLU A 550 5.68 -6.55 -30.33
CA GLU A 550 4.94 -7.08 -29.18
C GLU A 550 3.41 -6.93 -29.34
N GLY A 551 2.89 -7.06 -30.54
CA GLY A 551 1.49 -6.81 -30.87
C GLY A 551 0.48 -7.57 -30.00
N ASP A 552 0.80 -8.79 -29.52
CA ASP A 552 -0.08 -9.56 -28.63
C ASP A 552 -0.23 -8.92 -27.26
N PHE A 553 0.84 -8.36 -26.70
CA PHE A 553 0.79 -7.63 -25.44
C PHE A 553 -0.15 -6.41 -25.53
N TYR A 554 0.03 -5.60 -26.57
CA TYR A 554 -0.79 -4.39 -26.74
C TYR A 554 -2.26 -4.70 -27.06
N ARG A 555 -2.51 -5.74 -27.88
CA ARG A 555 -3.89 -6.24 -28.10
C ARG A 555 -4.53 -6.71 -26.79
N ALA A 556 -3.77 -7.36 -25.90
CA ALA A 556 -4.26 -7.77 -24.60
C ALA A 556 -4.60 -6.56 -23.72
N LYS A 557 -3.82 -5.47 -23.75
CA LYS A 557 -4.13 -4.21 -23.03
C LYS A 557 -5.45 -3.60 -23.54
N LEU A 558 -5.66 -3.51 -24.85
CA LEU A 558 -6.92 -3.01 -25.41
C LEU A 558 -8.13 -3.87 -24.97
N ARG A 559 -7.98 -5.20 -24.97
CA ARG A 559 -9.04 -6.12 -24.51
C ARG A 559 -9.31 -6.00 -23.00
N SER A 560 -8.26 -5.78 -22.21
CA SER A 560 -8.41 -5.54 -20.77
C SER A 560 -9.13 -4.24 -20.49
N ALA A 561 -8.81 -3.16 -21.22
CA ALA A 561 -9.52 -1.89 -21.13
C ALA A 561 -11.00 -2.02 -21.48
N ASP A 562 -11.32 -2.69 -22.61
CA ASP A 562 -12.71 -2.97 -23.01
C ASP A 562 -13.46 -3.76 -21.94
N PHE A 563 -12.84 -4.82 -21.37
CA PHE A 563 -13.44 -5.60 -20.31
C PHE A 563 -13.68 -4.75 -19.06
N TYR A 564 -12.68 -3.94 -18.66
CA TYR A 564 -12.81 -3.05 -17.50
C TYR A 564 -14.01 -2.12 -17.65
N LEU A 565 -14.10 -1.40 -18.76
CA LEU A 565 -15.17 -0.43 -18.99
C LEU A 565 -16.56 -1.08 -19.08
N ARG A 566 -16.66 -2.27 -19.64
CA ARG A 566 -17.96 -2.96 -19.82
C ARG A 566 -18.40 -3.80 -18.64
N ARG A 567 -17.48 -4.28 -17.79
CA ARG A 567 -17.81 -5.29 -16.75
C ARG A 567 -17.41 -4.87 -15.34
N ILE A 568 -16.44 -3.96 -15.19
CA ILE A 568 -15.97 -3.49 -13.89
C ILE A 568 -16.49 -2.08 -13.59
N LEU A 569 -16.31 -1.14 -14.51
CA LEU A 569 -16.77 0.26 -14.33
C LEU A 569 -18.28 0.38 -13.97
N PRO A 570 -19.19 -0.46 -14.46
CA PRO A 570 -20.60 -0.42 -14.03
C PRO A 570 -20.83 -0.56 -12.51
N ARG A 571 -19.86 -1.09 -11.76
CA ARG A 571 -19.92 -1.14 -10.28
C ARG A 571 -19.99 0.26 -9.65
N ALA A 572 -19.42 1.27 -10.31
CA ALA A 572 -19.52 2.67 -9.87
C ALA A 572 -20.99 3.13 -9.73
N SER A 573 -21.90 2.64 -10.58
CA SER A 573 -23.33 2.98 -10.47
C SER A 573 -23.97 2.52 -9.16
N MET A 574 -23.58 1.34 -8.66
CA MET A 574 -24.05 0.84 -7.36
C MET A 574 -23.61 1.79 -6.22
N HIS A 575 -22.35 2.22 -6.23
CA HIS A 575 -21.84 3.15 -5.22
C HIS A 575 -22.50 4.53 -5.32
N ARG A 576 -22.78 5.00 -6.54
CA ARG A 576 -23.53 6.24 -6.74
C ARG A 576 -24.93 6.17 -6.12
N GLU A 577 -25.68 5.11 -6.40
CA GLU A 577 -27.03 4.94 -5.87
C GLU A 577 -27.02 4.80 -4.34
N ALA A 578 -26.08 4.03 -3.79
CA ALA A 578 -25.92 3.89 -2.35
C ALA A 578 -25.58 5.22 -1.65
N LEU A 579 -24.65 6.00 -2.22
CA LEU A 579 -24.27 7.32 -1.73
C LEU A 579 -25.46 8.28 -1.68
N LEU A 580 -26.30 8.29 -2.72
CA LEU A 580 -27.48 9.14 -2.81
C LEU A 580 -28.59 8.76 -1.84
N GLY A 581 -28.52 7.57 -1.21
CA GLY A 581 -29.40 7.15 -0.13
C GLY A 581 -29.28 8.00 1.15
N GLY A 582 -28.15 8.67 1.34
CA GLY A 582 -27.93 9.62 2.43
C GLY A 582 -27.87 8.99 3.83
N ALA A 583 -27.72 9.85 4.84
CA ALA A 583 -27.57 9.45 6.24
C ALA A 583 -28.85 8.91 6.87
N ASP A 584 -30.02 9.38 6.44
CA ASP A 584 -31.31 9.00 7.04
C ASP A 584 -31.52 7.49 7.07
N CYS A 585 -31.24 6.79 5.96
CA CYS A 585 -31.44 5.35 5.88
C CYS A 585 -30.48 4.56 6.78
N LEU A 586 -29.34 5.11 7.14
CA LEU A 586 -28.37 4.49 8.05
C LEU A 586 -28.71 4.74 9.52
N MET A 587 -29.21 5.93 9.84
CA MET A 587 -29.43 6.39 11.21
C MET A 587 -30.85 6.20 11.73
N ALA A 588 -31.79 5.82 10.85
CA ALA A 588 -33.21 5.67 11.23
C ALA A 588 -33.48 4.44 12.12
N LEU A 589 -32.64 3.39 12.04
CA LEU A 589 -32.84 2.20 12.88
C LEU A 589 -32.29 2.44 14.29
N PRO A 590 -33.15 2.40 15.36
CA PRO A 590 -32.67 2.51 16.74
C PRO A 590 -31.73 1.35 17.10
N GLU A 591 -30.76 1.60 18.01
CA GLU A 591 -29.74 0.62 18.40
C GLU A 591 -30.35 -0.70 18.89
N GLU A 592 -31.40 -0.62 19.70
CA GLU A 592 -32.11 -1.79 20.24
C GLU A 592 -32.78 -2.67 19.16
N HIS A 593 -33.03 -2.13 17.95
CA HIS A 593 -33.65 -2.87 16.85
C HIS A 593 -32.65 -3.67 16.00
N PHE A 594 -31.34 -3.51 16.18
CA PHE A 594 -30.33 -4.32 15.48
C PHE A 594 -30.33 -5.80 15.89
N SER A 595 -31.01 -6.14 16.99
CA SER A 595 -31.10 -7.51 17.51
C SER A 595 -32.33 -8.28 17.09
N PHE A 596 -33.19 -7.72 16.25
CA PHE A 596 -34.42 -8.38 15.73
C PHE A 596 -34.20 -8.92 14.32
#